data_df45986ccec5415f64768547de264402
#
_entry.id   df45986ccec5415f64768547de264402
#
_cell.length_a   1.000
_cell.length_b   1.000
_cell.length_c   1.000
_cell.angle_alpha   90.00
_cell.angle_beta   90.00
_cell.angle_gamma   90.00
#
_symmetry.space_group_name_H-M   'P 1'
#
loop_
_entity.id
_entity.type
_entity.pdbx_description
1 polymer ?
#
loop_
_entity_poly.entity_id
_entity_poly.type
_entity_poly.pdbx_seq_one_letter_code
_entity_poly.pdbx_strand_id
1 'polypeptide(L)'
;MTSAIRTPWHLWVVGIATLLFNAIGIYSYTMTQTGSLADLGMTADQIAYFDSFPAWADGAWALGVWGAFAGSILLLLRRKIAFAAFLIATIGLVGTTYFXLVVSQIPESLQNPVLMAAIWITTLFSLWYSRRMAAAGVLR
;
A
#
# COMPACT_ATOMS: atom_id res chain seq x y z
N MET A 1 -0.41 38.65 5.66
CA MET A 1 -0.32 37.61 4.66
C MET A 1 0.72 36.59 5.10
N THR A 2 0.38 35.41 4.90
CA THR A 2 1.29 34.34 5.24
C THR A 2 2.21 34.06 4.10
N SER A 3 3.45 33.91 4.41
CA SER A 3 4.36 33.40 3.41
C SER A 3 4.01 31.95 3.10
N ALA A 4 4.22 31.56 1.90
CA ALA A 4 3.98 30.20 1.49
C ALA A 4 4.92 29.28 2.27
N ILE A 5 4.38 28.17 2.73
CA ILE A 5 5.20 27.16 3.37
C ILE A 5 6.01 26.50 2.27
N ARG A 6 7.30 26.46 2.46
CA ARG A 6 8.18 25.84 1.50
C ARG A 6 8.02 24.33 1.53
N THR A 7 7.88 23.74 0.36
CA THR A 7 7.80 22.30 0.29
C THR A 7 9.21 21.72 0.50
N PRO A 8 9.40 20.92 1.54
CA PRO A 8 10.72 20.35 1.76
C PRO A 8 11.07 19.33 0.67
N TRP A 9 12.36 19.25 0.37
CA TRP A 9 12.81 18.36 -0.69
C TRP A 9 12.45 16.89 -0.40
N HIS A 10 12.45 16.53 0.90
CA HIS A 10 12.18 15.13 1.23
C HIS A 10 10.74 14.73 0.91
N LEU A 11 9.82 15.69 0.78
CA LEU A 11 8.46 15.34 0.37
C LEU A 11 8.48 14.71 -1.03
N TRP A 12 9.30 15.28 -1.92
CA TRP A 12 9.39 14.72 -3.27
C TRP A 12 10.03 13.34 -3.26
N VAL A 13 11.05 13.13 -2.44
CA VAL A 13 11.69 11.84 -2.33
C VAL A 13 10.72 10.81 -1.76
N VAL A 14 10.06 11.16 -0.67
CA VAL A 14 9.11 10.24 -0.02
C VAL A 14 7.95 9.93 -0.97
N GLY A 15 7.40 10.97 -1.59
CA GLY A 15 6.26 10.79 -2.49
C GLY A 15 6.59 9.90 -3.67
N ILE A 16 7.73 10.15 -4.32
CA ILE A 16 8.10 9.36 -5.50
C ILE A 16 8.48 7.94 -5.10
N ALA A 17 9.27 7.80 -4.03
CA ALA A 17 9.69 6.47 -3.60
C ALA A 17 8.50 5.61 -3.20
N THR A 18 7.56 6.18 -2.44
CA THR A 18 6.38 5.41 -2.03
C THR A 18 5.47 5.14 -3.22
N LEU A 19 5.38 6.09 -4.16
CA LEU A 19 4.57 5.88 -5.35
C LEU A 19 5.09 4.68 -6.14
N LEU A 20 6.40 4.62 -6.35
CA LEU A 20 6.99 3.50 -7.09
C LEU A 20 6.81 2.18 -6.36
N PHE A 21 7.02 2.19 -5.05
CA PHE A 21 6.83 0.99 -4.25
C PHE A 21 5.37 0.52 -4.29
N ASN A 22 4.44 1.48 -4.15
CA ASN A 22 3.02 1.14 -4.15
C ASN A 22 2.53 0.74 -5.52
N ALA A 23 3.15 1.24 -6.59
CA ALA A 23 2.80 0.82 -7.95
C ALA A 23 3.08 -0.67 -8.16
N ILE A 24 4.12 -1.19 -7.50
CA ILE A 24 4.39 -2.61 -7.56
C ILE A 24 3.23 -3.40 -6.95
N GLY A 25 2.68 -2.89 -5.83
CA GLY A 25 1.52 -3.51 -5.22
C GLY A 25 0.29 -3.50 -6.14
N ILE A 26 0.06 -2.39 -6.82
CA ILE A 26 -1.03 -2.28 -7.79
C ILE A 26 -0.84 -3.32 -8.90
N TYR A 27 0.37 -3.44 -9.40
CA TYR A 27 0.67 -4.39 -10.46
C TYR A 27 0.36 -5.83 -9.99
N SER A 28 0.85 -6.18 -8.80
CA SER A 28 0.63 -7.51 -8.24
C SER A 28 -0.86 -7.80 -8.05
N TYR A 29 -1.59 -6.84 -7.48
CA TYR A 29 -3.01 -6.99 -7.26
C TYR A 29 -3.76 -7.17 -8.58
N THR A 30 -3.43 -6.33 -9.57
CA THR A 30 -4.12 -6.38 -10.85
C THR A 30 -3.86 -7.70 -11.57
N MET A 31 -2.62 -8.17 -11.56
CA MET A 31 -2.30 -9.45 -12.20
C MET A 31 -3.06 -10.59 -11.53
N THR A 32 -3.21 -10.53 -10.21
CA THR A 32 -3.97 -11.54 -9.48
C THR A 32 -5.44 -11.51 -9.86
N GLN A 33 -6.03 -10.32 -9.87
CA GLN A 33 -7.47 -10.19 -10.11
C GLN A 33 -7.85 -10.48 -11.55
N THR A 34 -6.94 -10.29 -12.49
CA THR A 34 -7.23 -10.56 -13.89
C THR A 34 -6.87 -11.99 -14.29
N GLY A 35 -6.41 -12.82 -13.35
CA GLY A 35 -6.09 -14.20 -13.64
C GLY A 35 -4.80 -14.38 -14.42
N SER A 36 -3.88 -13.43 -14.30
CA SER A 36 -2.66 -13.43 -15.11
C SER A 36 -1.44 -13.95 -14.36
N LEU A 37 -1.63 -14.63 -13.23
CA LEU A 37 -0.49 -15.04 -12.39
C LEU A 37 0.40 -16.07 -13.09
N ALA A 38 -0.18 -16.91 -13.96
CA ALA A 38 0.62 -17.87 -14.70
C ALA A 38 1.67 -17.17 -15.57
N ASP A 39 1.33 -15.99 -16.08
CA ASP A 39 2.25 -15.20 -16.90
C ASP A 39 3.44 -14.70 -16.10
N LEU A 40 3.31 -14.66 -14.77
CA LEU A 40 4.40 -14.25 -13.89
C LEU A 40 5.24 -15.45 -13.44
N GLY A 41 4.95 -16.63 -13.93
CA GLY A 41 5.70 -17.83 -13.60
C GLY A 41 5.27 -18.50 -12.31
N MET A 42 4.09 -18.17 -11.79
CA MET A 42 3.62 -18.81 -10.57
C MET A 42 3.18 -20.24 -10.81
N THR A 43 3.41 -21.08 -9.80
CA THR A 43 2.98 -22.46 -9.85
C THR A 43 1.48 -22.57 -9.65
N ALA A 44 0.93 -23.74 -9.98
CA ALA A 44 -0.50 -23.99 -9.78
C ALA A 44 -0.89 -23.83 -8.32
N ASP A 45 -0.03 -24.28 -7.38
CA ASP A 45 -0.34 -24.18 -5.98
C ASP A 45 -0.37 -22.72 -5.52
N GLN A 46 0.55 -21.90 -6.03
CA GLN A 46 0.58 -20.48 -5.69
C GLN A 46 -0.67 -19.77 -6.22
N ILE A 47 -1.06 -20.09 -7.45
CA ILE A 47 -2.25 -19.50 -8.06
C ILE A 47 -3.49 -19.92 -7.27
N ALA A 48 -3.57 -21.19 -6.87
CA ALA A 48 -4.71 -21.68 -6.10
C ALA A 48 -4.84 -20.93 -4.78
N TYR A 49 -3.71 -20.59 -4.14
CA TYR A 49 -3.77 -19.84 -2.91
C TYR A 49 -4.45 -18.49 -3.11
N PHE A 50 -4.05 -17.76 -4.14
CA PHE A 50 -4.67 -16.46 -4.40
C PHE A 50 -6.12 -16.60 -4.84
N ASP A 51 -6.45 -17.66 -5.59
CA ASP A 51 -7.83 -17.90 -6.01
C ASP A 51 -8.74 -18.23 -4.82
N SER A 52 -8.17 -18.67 -3.71
CA SER A 52 -8.94 -19.03 -2.51
C SER A 52 -9.35 -17.83 -1.68
N PHE A 53 -8.89 -16.65 -2.00
CA PHE A 53 -9.20 -15.46 -1.21
C PHE A 53 -10.71 -15.21 -1.18
N PRO A 54 -11.30 -15.08 0.01
CA PRO A 54 -12.70 -14.65 0.06
C PRO A 54 -12.80 -13.17 -0.33
N ALA A 55 -14.02 -12.74 -0.65
CA ALA A 55 -14.25 -11.39 -1.13
C ALA A 55 -13.72 -10.34 -0.15
N TRP A 56 -13.90 -10.56 1.15
CA TRP A 56 -13.47 -9.56 2.11
C TRP A 56 -11.94 -9.42 2.12
N ALA A 57 -11.23 -10.52 1.90
CA ALA A 57 -9.76 -10.48 1.87
C ALA A 57 -9.28 -9.76 0.61
N ASP A 58 -9.92 -10.03 -0.52
CA ASP A 58 -9.61 -9.29 -1.75
C ASP A 58 -9.90 -7.80 -1.56
N GLY A 59 -10.98 -7.48 -0.89
CA GLY A 59 -11.33 -6.09 -0.62
C GLY A 59 -10.33 -5.41 0.29
N ALA A 60 -9.87 -6.11 1.33
CA ALA A 60 -8.85 -5.56 2.21
C ALA A 60 -7.55 -5.32 1.45
N TRP A 61 -7.18 -6.24 0.59
CA TRP A 61 -5.99 -6.09 -0.24
C TRP A 61 -6.14 -4.87 -1.16
N ALA A 62 -7.30 -4.73 -1.79
CA ALA A 62 -7.57 -3.59 -2.66
C ALA A 62 -7.46 -2.27 -1.89
N LEU A 63 -8.04 -2.20 -0.69
CA LEU A 63 -7.95 -0.99 0.12
C LEU A 63 -6.49 -0.66 0.43
N GLY A 64 -5.71 -1.69 0.74
CA GLY A 64 -4.30 -1.48 1.06
C GLY A 64 -3.52 -0.92 -0.11
N VAL A 65 -3.61 -1.57 -1.27
CA VAL A 65 -2.77 -1.17 -2.39
C VAL A 65 -3.28 0.11 -3.04
N TRP A 66 -4.59 0.23 -3.24
CA TRP A 66 -5.12 1.44 -3.89
C TRP A 66 -5.08 2.64 -2.95
N GLY A 67 -5.31 2.42 -1.66
CA GLY A 67 -5.21 3.49 -0.68
C GLY A 67 -3.80 4.03 -0.59
N ALA A 68 -2.81 3.15 -0.55
CA ALA A 68 -1.42 3.58 -0.46
C ALA A 68 -0.98 4.30 -1.74
N PHE A 69 -1.39 3.79 -2.89
CA PHE A 69 -1.05 4.42 -4.16
C PHE A 69 -1.69 5.81 -4.26
N ALA A 70 -2.98 5.91 -3.94
CA ALA A 70 -3.68 7.18 -3.94
C ALA A 70 -3.04 8.15 -2.94
N GLY A 71 -2.66 7.65 -1.78
CA GLY A 71 -1.99 8.47 -0.78
C GLY A 71 -0.70 9.07 -1.28
N SER A 72 0.10 8.28 -2.01
CA SER A 72 1.34 8.79 -2.57
C SER A 72 1.08 9.89 -3.60
N ILE A 73 0.07 9.70 -4.44
CA ILE A 73 -0.30 10.72 -5.43
C ILE A 73 -0.73 12.00 -4.71
N LEU A 74 -1.59 11.86 -3.70
CA LEU A 74 -2.10 13.01 -2.96
C LEU A 74 -0.99 13.72 -2.20
N LEU A 75 -0.02 12.95 -1.70
CA LEU A 75 1.14 13.55 -1.04
C LEU A 75 1.93 14.42 -2.03
N LEU A 76 2.14 13.90 -3.23
CA LEU A 76 2.86 14.65 -4.27
C LEU A 76 2.08 15.87 -4.73
N LEU A 77 0.76 15.82 -4.66
CA LEU A 77 -0.10 16.97 -4.94
C LEU A 77 -0.23 17.90 -3.75
N ARG A 78 0.41 17.56 -2.66
CA ARG A 78 0.42 18.31 -1.41
C ARG A 78 -0.99 18.52 -0.85
N ARG A 79 -1.78 17.43 -0.83
CA ARG A 79 -3.14 17.47 -0.31
C ARG A 79 -3.23 16.79 1.05
N LYS A 80 -3.90 17.42 1.99
CA LYS A 80 -4.07 16.86 3.33
C LYS A 80 -4.79 15.52 3.32
N ILE A 81 -5.64 15.30 2.34
CA ILE A 81 -6.42 14.08 2.26
C ILE A 81 -5.52 12.86 2.05
N ALA A 82 -4.23 13.09 1.76
CA ALA A 82 -3.27 11.98 1.71
C ALA A 82 -3.28 11.17 3.00
N PHE A 83 -3.43 11.84 4.15
CA PHE A 83 -3.47 11.12 5.42
C PHE A 83 -4.66 10.15 5.46
N ALA A 84 -5.84 10.61 5.00
CA ALA A 84 -7.01 9.73 4.97
C ALA A 84 -6.77 8.52 4.06
N ALA A 85 -6.12 8.73 2.91
CA ALA A 85 -5.83 7.64 2.00
C ALA A 85 -4.88 6.63 2.64
N PHE A 86 -3.84 7.10 3.33
CA PHE A 86 -2.91 6.21 4.02
C PHE A 86 -3.57 5.52 5.21
N LEU A 87 -4.53 6.17 5.85
CA LEU A 87 -5.27 5.54 6.93
C LEU A 87 -6.12 4.38 6.39
N ILE A 88 -6.78 4.61 5.26
CA ILE A 88 -7.55 3.55 4.61
C ILE A 88 -6.62 2.40 4.21
N ALA A 89 -5.44 2.74 3.70
CA ALA A 89 -4.45 1.73 3.33
C ALA A 89 -4.04 0.90 4.55
N THR A 90 -3.86 1.57 5.69
CA THR A 90 -3.47 0.87 6.92
C THR A 90 -4.57 -0.09 7.36
N ILE A 91 -5.82 0.35 7.28
CA ILE A 91 -6.94 -0.52 7.61
C ILE A 91 -6.97 -1.74 6.70
N GLY A 92 -6.78 -1.52 5.39
CA GLY A 92 -6.71 -2.63 4.45
C GLY A 92 -5.55 -3.57 4.74
N LEU A 93 -4.42 -3.01 5.14
CA LEU A 93 -3.24 -3.82 5.46
C LEU A 93 -3.48 -4.67 6.71
N VAL A 94 -4.17 -4.11 7.71
CA VAL A 94 -4.52 -4.89 8.89
C VAL A 94 -5.39 -6.08 8.48
N GLY A 95 -6.40 -5.85 7.65
CA GLY A 95 -7.27 -6.93 7.20
C GLY A 95 -6.52 -7.97 6.39
N THR A 96 -5.66 -7.53 5.51
CA THR A 96 -4.86 -8.45 4.69
C THR A 96 -3.91 -9.27 5.55
N THR A 97 -3.27 -8.63 6.50
CA THR A 97 -2.34 -9.31 7.39
C THR A 97 -3.07 -10.32 8.27
N TYR A 98 -4.24 -9.96 8.76
CA TYR A 98 -5.06 -10.90 9.52
C TYR A 98 -5.40 -12.12 8.68
N PHE A 99 -5.80 -11.92 7.46
CA PHE A 99 -6.07 -13.04 6.57
C PHE A 99 -4.82 -13.89 6.38
N UNK A 100 -3.80 -13.25 6.20
CA UNK A 100 -2.74 -13.84 5.94
C UNK A 100 -2.25 -14.58 6.93
N LEU A 101 -2.19 -14.17 8.07
CA LEU A 101 -1.51 -14.84 9.20
C LEU A 101 -2.43 -15.72 10.03
N VAL A 102 -3.70 -15.41 10.08
CA VAL A 102 -4.64 -16.09 11.00
C VAL A 102 -5.59 -17.01 10.26
N VAL A 103 -6.15 -16.55 9.16
CA VAL A 103 -7.23 -17.26 8.48
C VAL A 103 -6.68 -18.29 7.50
N SER A 104 -5.68 -17.91 6.71
CA SER A 104 -5.18 -18.78 5.64
C SER A 104 -3.84 -19.38 6.03
N GLN A 105 -3.41 -20.34 5.21
CA GLN A 105 -2.08 -20.93 5.36
C GLN A 105 -1.30 -20.59 4.10
N ILE A 106 -0.40 -19.62 4.23
CA ILE A 106 0.39 -19.16 3.10
C ILE A 106 1.37 -20.26 2.69
N PRO A 107 1.39 -20.68 1.42
CA PRO A 107 2.40 -21.64 0.98
C PRO A 107 3.80 -21.14 1.30
N GLU A 108 4.67 -22.05 1.68
CA GLU A 108 6.02 -21.69 2.09
C GLU A 108 6.73 -20.89 1.01
N SER A 109 6.50 -21.21 -0.25
CA SER A 109 7.14 -20.53 -1.36
C SER A 109 6.70 -19.07 -1.51
N LEU A 110 5.57 -18.71 -0.90
CA LEU A 110 5.06 -17.34 -0.96
C LEU A 110 5.33 -16.55 0.31
N GLN A 111 5.88 -17.20 1.33
CA GLN A 111 6.16 -16.51 2.59
C GLN A 111 7.35 -15.58 2.41
N ASN A 112 7.15 -14.32 2.73
CA ASN A 112 8.20 -13.31 2.57
C ASN A 112 8.10 -12.31 3.71
N PRO A 113 8.63 -12.67 4.89
CA PRO A 113 8.50 -11.77 6.04
C PRO A 113 9.24 -10.44 5.85
N VAL A 114 10.31 -10.43 5.05
CA VAL A 114 11.01 -9.17 4.78
C VAL A 114 10.11 -8.23 4.00
N LEU A 115 9.43 -8.74 2.98
CA LEU A 115 8.52 -7.91 2.19
C LEU A 115 7.34 -7.44 3.04
N MET A 116 6.79 -8.32 3.89
CA MET A 116 5.68 -7.92 4.75
C MET A 116 6.12 -6.81 5.71
N ALA A 117 7.32 -6.94 6.29
CA ALA A 117 7.83 -5.89 7.16
C ALA A 117 8.03 -4.60 6.38
N ALA A 118 8.54 -4.68 5.15
CA ALA A 118 8.73 -3.49 4.33
C ALA A 118 7.40 -2.78 4.04
N ILE A 119 6.37 -3.55 3.75
CA ILE A 119 5.05 -2.98 3.48
C ILE A 119 4.51 -2.28 4.73
N TRP A 120 4.62 -2.93 5.89
CA TRP A 120 4.14 -2.34 7.14
C TRP A 120 4.93 -1.07 7.48
N ILE A 121 6.26 -1.13 7.36
CA ILE A 121 7.09 0.03 7.67
C ILE A 121 6.76 1.19 6.73
N THR A 122 6.66 0.92 5.44
CA THR A 122 6.35 1.96 4.46
C THR A 122 4.98 2.57 4.70
N THR A 123 3.99 1.73 5.02
CA THR A 123 2.63 2.22 5.24
C THR A 123 2.54 3.07 6.49
N LEU A 124 3.11 2.59 7.59
CA LEU A 124 3.07 3.35 8.84
C LEU A 124 3.90 4.62 8.75
N PHE A 125 5.04 4.55 8.06
CA PHE A 125 5.84 5.75 7.84
C PHE A 125 5.05 6.77 7.01
N SER A 126 4.38 6.32 5.96
CA SER A 126 3.61 7.23 5.11
C SER A 126 2.47 7.88 5.88
N LEU A 127 1.81 7.10 6.73
CA LEU A 127 0.75 7.62 7.58
C LEU A 127 1.27 8.73 8.49
N TRP A 128 2.38 8.44 9.19
CA TRP A 128 3.00 9.40 10.08
C TRP A 128 3.48 10.63 9.30
N TYR A 129 4.16 10.39 8.18
CA TYR A 129 4.75 11.47 7.41
C TYR A 129 3.68 12.43 6.87
N SER A 130 2.58 11.88 6.35
CA SER A 130 1.52 12.73 5.82
C SER A 130 0.89 13.56 6.93
N ARG A 131 0.73 12.98 8.12
CA ARG A 131 0.19 13.74 9.24
C ARG A 131 1.13 14.86 9.64
N ARG A 132 2.45 14.59 9.69
CA ARG A 132 3.44 15.60 10.01
C ARG A 132 3.45 16.72 9.00
N MET A 133 3.37 16.37 7.73
CA MET A 133 3.38 17.39 6.67
C MET A 133 2.10 18.22 6.68
N ALA A 134 0.97 17.60 7.03
CA ALA A 134 -0.27 18.35 7.17
C ALA A 134 -0.17 19.32 8.35
N ALA A 135 0.36 18.86 9.48
CA ALA A 135 0.50 19.71 10.67
C ALA A 135 1.47 20.85 10.43
N ALA A 136 2.48 20.65 9.60
CA ALA A 136 3.46 21.68 9.26
C ALA A 136 2.97 22.67 8.22
N GLY A 137 1.76 22.44 7.67
CA GLY A 137 1.20 23.32 6.66
C GLY A 137 1.68 23.06 5.25
N VAL A 138 2.48 22.01 5.05
CA VAL A 138 2.98 21.67 3.71
C VAL A 138 1.85 21.12 2.86
N LEU A 139 0.97 20.32 3.45
CA LEU A 139 -0.20 19.78 2.75
C LEU A 139 -1.41 20.67 3.00
N ARG A 140 -2.21 20.83 1.97
CA ARG A 140 -3.38 21.71 2.01
C ARG A 140 -4.67 20.96 1.77
#